data_b449dc4bd4e483c0ebe1e34f23b6dff3
#
_entry.id   b449dc4bd4e483c0ebe1e34f23b6dff3
#
_cell.length_a   1.000
_cell.length_b   1.000
_cell.length_c   1.000
_cell.angle_alpha   90.00
_cell.angle_beta   90.00
_cell.angle_gamma   90.00
#
_symmetry.space_group_name_H-M   'P 1'
#
loop_
_entity.id
_entity.type
_entity.pdbx_description
1 polymer ?
#
loop_
_entity_poly.entity_id
_entity_poly.type
_entity_poly.pdbx_seq_one_letter_code
_entity_poly.pdbx_strand_id
1 'polypeptide(L)'
;MAVLTVGETMALLDPHGDGAPLPGTSFTLRFAGAESNLAIALARLGVRVTWISRLGRDPFGDMIEDGLRAEGVDVGHVRRDDARTGLFVKWRGGEERGVAYYRAGSAASRLRPEDVPDEALAGVRLVHLTGITMAISDTGRALVVDLARRARERGAIVLFDPNFRAALPDTPEDAAERQREVLPYVDWYLTGESEARLLWGDEVIPARTVVRVGAGGAVVDGVTVRPPREVAVVDEIGAGDAFAAGFAYGLLEGRTPAACAHAGNVLAAHALAGTGDWETLPHLADVVDELEPAPA
;
A
#
# COMPACT_ATOMS: atom_id res chain seq x y z
N MET A 1 -1.86 2.99 19.72
CA MET A 1 -1.64 2.54 18.34
C MET A 1 -2.90 2.84 17.55
N ALA A 2 -2.83 3.29 16.29
CA ALA A 2 -4.03 3.65 15.55
C ALA A 2 -4.20 2.80 14.28
N VAL A 3 -3.12 2.51 13.57
CA VAL A 3 -3.12 1.71 12.34
C VAL A 3 -2.15 0.55 12.46
N LEU A 4 -2.55 -0.60 11.91
CA LEU A 4 -1.68 -1.74 11.69
C LEU A 4 -1.74 -2.12 10.21
N THR A 5 -0.58 -2.37 9.62
CA THR A 5 -0.47 -2.91 8.26
C THR A 5 0.57 -4.03 8.21
N VAL A 6 0.37 -5.00 7.32
CA VAL A 6 1.24 -6.17 7.22
C VAL A 6 1.52 -6.50 5.77
N GLY A 7 2.79 -6.66 5.42
CA GLY A 7 3.16 -7.01 4.05
C GLY A 7 4.65 -6.91 3.76
N GLU A 8 5.01 -7.08 2.49
CA GLU A 8 6.39 -7.10 2.03
C GLU A 8 6.89 -5.71 1.64
N THR A 9 8.04 -5.35 2.18
CA THR A 9 8.87 -4.26 1.68
C THR A 9 10.15 -4.84 1.10
N MET A 10 10.53 -4.35 -0.06
CA MET A 10 11.70 -4.83 -0.81
C MET A 10 12.72 -3.72 -0.99
N ALA A 11 13.99 -4.11 -1.12
CA ALA A 11 15.01 -3.22 -1.64
C ALA A 11 14.69 -2.88 -3.10
N LEU A 12 14.86 -1.61 -3.47
CA LEU A 12 14.64 -1.09 -4.81
C LEU A 12 15.98 -0.60 -5.38
N LEU A 13 16.37 -1.16 -6.50
CA LEU A 13 17.43 -0.61 -7.35
C LEU A 13 16.81 0.28 -8.42
N ASP A 14 16.94 1.59 -8.23
CA ASP A 14 16.44 2.63 -9.15
C ASP A 14 17.58 3.06 -10.08
N PRO A 15 17.63 2.62 -11.36
CA PRO A 15 18.73 2.90 -12.25
C PRO A 15 18.77 4.36 -12.67
N HIS A 16 19.97 4.88 -12.81
CA HIS A 16 20.19 6.19 -13.40
C HIS A 16 20.17 6.09 -14.94
N GLY A 17 19.37 6.92 -15.59
CA GLY A 17 19.17 6.93 -17.02
C GLY A 17 17.91 6.20 -17.47
N ASP A 18 17.68 6.21 -18.77
CA ASP A 18 16.50 5.64 -19.40
C ASP A 18 16.75 4.22 -19.92
N GLY A 19 15.70 3.39 -19.92
CA GLY A 19 15.72 2.02 -20.42
C GLY A 19 16.14 0.96 -19.42
N ALA A 20 16.16 -0.29 -19.87
CA ALA A 20 16.57 -1.43 -19.05
C ALA A 20 18.07 -1.31 -18.68
N PRO A 21 18.47 -1.73 -17.45
CA PRO A 21 19.84 -1.65 -17.00
C PRO A 21 20.80 -2.42 -17.92
N LEU A 22 21.92 -1.82 -18.22
CA LEU A 22 23.02 -2.37 -19.00
C LEU A 22 24.28 -2.52 -18.13
N PRO A 23 25.32 -3.25 -18.59
CA PRO A 23 26.60 -3.29 -17.90
C PRO A 23 27.14 -1.87 -17.65
N GLY A 24 27.43 -1.56 -16.37
CA GLY A 24 27.91 -0.23 -15.96
C GLY A 24 26.80 0.75 -15.54
N THR A 25 25.54 0.37 -15.57
CA THR A 25 24.46 1.19 -15.03
C THR A 25 24.65 1.43 -13.52
N SER A 26 24.59 2.69 -13.11
CA SER A 26 24.55 3.09 -11.70
C SER A 26 23.13 3.05 -11.18
N PHE A 27 22.96 2.81 -9.86
CA PHE A 27 21.65 2.73 -9.20
C PHE A 27 21.62 3.58 -7.95
N THR A 28 20.47 4.18 -7.66
CA THR A 28 20.13 4.61 -6.32
C THR A 28 19.48 3.44 -5.60
N LEU A 29 20.00 3.09 -4.42
CA LEU A 29 19.38 2.09 -3.56
C LEU A 29 18.31 2.74 -2.70
N ARG A 30 17.09 2.22 -2.76
CA ARG A 30 15.90 2.65 -2.02
C ARG A 30 15.19 1.44 -1.45
N PHE A 31 14.02 1.65 -0.87
CA PHE A 31 13.08 0.58 -0.54
C PHE A 31 11.65 1.03 -0.82
N ALA A 32 10.79 0.06 -1.11
CA ALA A 32 9.36 0.29 -1.31
C ALA A 32 8.54 -0.97 -1.09
N GLY A 33 7.30 -0.77 -0.72
CA GLY A 33 6.27 -1.79 -0.57
C GLY A 33 4.93 -1.10 -0.30
N ALA A 34 3.82 -1.63 -0.80
CA ALA A 34 2.54 -0.96 -0.70
C ALA A 34 2.16 -0.63 0.76
N GLU A 35 2.35 -1.59 1.64
CA GLU A 35 2.03 -1.45 3.07
C GLU A 35 2.99 -0.50 3.78
N SER A 36 4.29 -0.52 3.45
CA SER A 36 5.25 0.42 4.04
C SER A 36 5.12 1.83 3.49
N ASN A 37 4.76 1.99 2.21
CA ASN A 37 4.49 3.30 1.62
C ASN A 37 3.32 3.98 2.33
N LEU A 38 2.21 3.24 2.54
CA LEU A 38 1.08 3.72 3.33
C LEU A 38 1.49 4.02 4.78
N ALA A 39 2.30 3.16 5.41
CA ALA A 39 2.73 3.36 6.80
C ALA A 39 3.54 4.64 6.96
N ILE A 40 4.48 4.93 6.05
CA ILE A 40 5.27 6.17 6.03
C ILE A 40 4.36 7.38 5.82
N ALA A 41 3.45 7.32 4.84
CA ALA A 41 2.50 8.41 4.58
C ALA A 41 1.69 8.76 5.84
N LEU A 42 1.12 7.77 6.50
CA LEU A 42 0.35 7.97 7.72
C LEU A 42 1.21 8.47 8.89
N ALA A 43 2.45 7.97 9.06
CA ALA A 43 3.36 8.44 10.08
C ALA A 43 3.72 9.92 9.89
N ARG A 44 3.96 10.37 8.65
CA ARG A 44 4.19 11.78 8.30
C ARG A 44 2.96 12.65 8.57
N LEU A 45 1.75 12.08 8.51
CA LEU A 45 0.50 12.74 8.92
C LEU A 45 0.26 12.69 10.45
N GLY A 46 1.23 12.23 11.24
CA GLY A 46 1.14 12.18 12.71
C GLY A 46 0.32 10.99 13.24
N VAL A 47 -0.04 10.02 12.40
CA VAL A 47 -0.75 8.81 12.81
C VAL A 47 0.26 7.78 13.34
N ARG A 48 -0.04 7.16 14.48
CA ARG A 48 0.76 6.03 14.98
C ARG A 48 0.47 4.77 14.17
N VAL A 49 1.48 4.26 13.49
CA VAL A 49 1.39 3.09 12.61
C VAL A 49 2.36 2.02 13.05
N THR A 50 1.89 0.78 13.10
CA THR A 50 2.73 -0.41 13.22
C THR A 50 2.75 -1.14 11.89
N TRP A 51 3.94 -1.38 11.38
CA TRP A 51 4.16 -2.25 10.24
C TRP A 51 4.74 -3.59 10.68
N ILE A 52 4.11 -4.68 10.26
CA ILE A 52 4.53 -6.04 10.56
C ILE A 52 5.00 -6.71 9.29
N SER A 53 6.17 -7.34 9.35
CA SER A 53 6.75 -8.06 8.23
C SER A 53 7.78 -9.08 8.68
N ARG A 54 8.35 -9.78 7.69
CA ARG A 54 9.59 -10.54 7.83
C ARG A 54 10.64 -9.96 6.90
N LEU A 55 11.83 -9.74 7.42
CA LEU A 55 13.01 -9.27 6.70
C LEU A 55 14.14 -10.27 6.83
N GLY A 56 14.97 -10.35 5.82
CA GLY A 56 16.18 -11.17 5.86
C GLY A 56 17.20 -10.66 6.90
N ARG A 57 18.08 -11.56 7.34
CA ARG A 57 19.28 -11.20 8.11
C ARG A 57 20.37 -10.72 7.14
N ASP A 58 20.07 -9.65 6.40
CA ASP A 58 20.90 -9.10 5.35
C ASP A 58 20.87 -7.55 5.37
N PRO A 59 21.82 -6.89 4.68
CA PRO A 59 21.90 -5.43 4.68
C PRO A 59 20.63 -4.72 4.16
N PHE A 60 19.86 -5.37 3.29
CA PHE A 60 18.62 -4.81 2.78
C PHE A 60 17.53 -4.81 3.86
N GLY A 61 17.45 -5.89 4.63
CA GLY A 61 16.55 -5.96 5.79
C GLY A 61 16.89 -4.91 6.83
N ASP A 62 18.18 -4.68 7.11
CA ASP A 62 18.62 -3.66 8.06
C ASP A 62 18.25 -2.26 7.55
N MET A 63 18.53 -1.95 6.28
CA MET A 63 18.18 -0.68 5.64
C MET A 63 16.68 -0.38 5.70
N ILE A 64 15.83 -1.37 5.41
CA ILE A 64 14.38 -1.21 5.42
C ILE A 64 13.88 -0.93 6.84
N GLU A 65 14.31 -1.72 7.81
CA GLU A 65 13.88 -1.56 9.20
C GLU A 65 14.31 -0.21 9.77
N ASP A 66 15.56 0.20 9.53
CA ASP A 66 16.08 1.49 9.99
C ASP A 66 15.41 2.66 9.28
N GLY A 67 15.16 2.55 7.97
CA GLY A 67 14.44 3.56 7.20
C GLY A 67 13.02 3.78 7.69
N LEU A 68 12.26 2.70 7.92
CA LEU A 68 10.90 2.79 8.45
C LEU A 68 10.88 3.38 9.86
N ARG A 69 11.83 2.98 10.72
CA ARG A 69 11.98 3.54 12.06
C ARG A 69 12.30 5.03 12.02
N ALA A 70 13.15 5.47 11.09
CA ALA A 70 13.49 6.88 10.90
C ALA A 70 12.28 7.73 10.46
N GLU A 71 11.34 7.14 9.70
CA GLU A 71 10.07 7.75 9.31
C GLU A 71 8.98 7.68 10.41
N GLY A 72 9.32 7.18 11.59
CA GLY A 72 8.38 7.12 12.73
C GLY A 72 7.41 5.94 12.71
N VAL A 73 7.62 4.96 11.85
CA VAL A 73 6.82 3.72 11.81
C VAL A 73 7.30 2.78 12.91
N ASP A 74 6.38 2.21 13.67
CA ASP A 74 6.68 1.17 14.65
C ASP A 74 6.96 -0.16 13.93
N VAL A 75 8.19 -0.64 14.09
CA VAL A 75 8.71 -1.89 13.51
C VAL A 75 8.98 -2.94 14.59
N GLY A 76 8.45 -2.78 15.81
CA GLY A 76 8.73 -3.64 16.96
C GLY A 76 8.28 -5.09 16.79
N HIS A 77 7.43 -5.39 15.81
CA HIS A 77 6.95 -6.73 15.50
C HIS A 77 7.56 -7.31 14.20
N VAL A 78 8.55 -6.65 13.61
CA VAL A 78 9.29 -7.19 12.45
C VAL A 78 10.13 -8.39 12.89
N ARG A 79 10.01 -9.50 12.15
CA ARG A 79 10.79 -10.70 12.40
C ARG A 79 11.94 -10.83 11.42
N ARG A 80 13.11 -11.25 11.93
CA ARG A 80 14.27 -11.57 11.08
C ARG A 80 14.25 -13.04 10.72
N ASP A 81 14.38 -13.31 9.41
CA ASP A 81 14.31 -14.66 8.81
C ASP A 81 15.66 -15.01 8.15
N ASP A 82 15.93 -16.29 7.97
CA ASP A 82 17.11 -16.77 7.24
C ASP A 82 16.92 -16.69 5.71
N ALA A 83 15.70 -16.53 5.24
CA ALA A 83 15.42 -16.18 3.86
C ALA A 83 15.79 -14.73 3.58
N ARG A 84 16.11 -14.40 2.32
CA ARG A 84 16.57 -13.07 1.92
C ARG A 84 15.42 -12.06 1.91
N THR A 85 15.75 -10.81 2.13
CA THR A 85 14.88 -9.69 1.83
C THR A 85 14.61 -9.65 0.31
N GLY A 86 13.37 -9.39 -0.07
CA GLY A 86 12.99 -9.22 -1.47
C GLY A 86 13.70 -8.01 -2.11
N LEU A 87 13.93 -8.09 -3.41
CA LEU A 87 14.55 -7.05 -4.21
C LEU A 87 13.74 -6.83 -5.48
N PHE A 88 13.67 -5.61 -5.97
CA PHE A 88 13.19 -5.33 -7.33
C PHE A 88 14.00 -4.22 -7.99
N VAL A 89 13.98 -4.24 -9.32
CA VAL A 89 14.59 -3.23 -10.18
C VAL A 89 13.47 -2.62 -10.99
N LYS A 90 13.36 -1.31 -11.03
CA LYS A 90 12.43 -0.62 -11.93
C LYS A 90 13.21 0.24 -12.90
N TRP A 91 12.74 0.36 -14.13
CA TRP A 91 13.34 1.26 -15.13
C TRP A 91 12.27 2.01 -15.91
N ARG A 92 12.67 3.18 -16.39
CA ARG A 92 11.83 4.12 -17.14
C ARG A 92 12.53 4.46 -18.44
N GLY A 93 11.77 5.00 -19.40
CA GLY A 93 12.30 5.52 -20.64
C GLY A 93 12.31 4.50 -21.78
N GLY A 94 12.31 5.02 -23.03
CA GLY A 94 12.09 4.23 -24.23
C GLY A 94 10.62 3.80 -24.36
N GLU A 95 10.38 2.82 -25.19
CA GLU A 95 9.04 2.24 -25.39
C GLU A 95 8.63 1.30 -24.24
N GLU A 96 9.56 0.94 -23.34
CA GLU A 96 9.36 -0.06 -22.28
C GLU A 96 9.66 0.51 -20.90
N ARG A 97 8.61 0.72 -20.10
CA ARG A 97 8.71 0.76 -18.63
C ARG A 97 8.67 -0.67 -18.11
N GLY A 98 9.55 -1.02 -17.18
CA GLY A 98 9.58 -2.38 -16.66
C GLY A 98 9.91 -2.45 -15.17
N VAL A 99 9.50 -3.56 -14.57
CA VAL A 99 9.86 -3.92 -13.20
C VAL A 99 10.24 -5.40 -13.18
N ALA A 100 11.40 -5.71 -12.62
CA ALA A 100 11.84 -7.08 -12.40
C ALA A 100 11.87 -7.36 -10.89
N TYR A 101 11.11 -8.36 -10.46
CA TYR A 101 11.02 -8.76 -9.06
C TYR A 101 11.88 -9.98 -8.76
N TYR A 102 12.67 -9.90 -7.69
CA TYR A 102 13.46 -10.99 -7.11
C TYR A 102 12.95 -11.28 -5.70
N ARG A 103 11.67 -11.74 -5.60
CA ARG A 103 10.95 -11.93 -4.33
C ARG A 103 10.51 -13.37 -4.05
N ALA A 104 10.67 -14.28 -5.01
CA ALA A 104 10.31 -15.68 -4.81
C ALA A 104 11.12 -16.28 -3.65
N GLY A 105 10.41 -16.81 -2.64
CA GLY A 105 11.04 -17.34 -1.43
C GLY A 105 11.68 -16.27 -0.51
N SER A 106 11.28 -14.99 -0.64
CA SER A 106 11.71 -13.93 0.26
C SER A 106 11.28 -14.19 1.70
N ALA A 107 11.91 -13.49 2.65
CA ALA A 107 11.51 -13.55 4.06
C ALA A 107 10.02 -13.24 4.24
N ALA A 108 9.50 -12.21 3.57
CA ALA A 108 8.10 -11.82 3.64
C ALA A 108 7.14 -12.84 3.02
N SER A 109 7.59 -13.68 2.07
CA SER A 109 6.78 -14.79 1.55
C SER A 109 6.48 -15.87 2.60
N ARG A 110 7.14 -15.82 3.75
CA ARG A 110 6.93 -16.71 4.91
C ARG A 110 6.04 -16.07 5.99
N LEU A 111 5.45 -14.92 5.74
CA LEU A 111 4.47 -14.31 6.61
C LEU A 111 3.31 -15.27 6.89
N ARG A 112 2.83 -15.29 8.15
CA ARG A 112 1.79 -16.20 8.61
C ARG A 112 1.02 -15.61 9.80
N PRO A 113 -0.17 -16.12 10.16
CA PRO A 113 -1.01 -15.56 11.22
C PRO A 113 -0.28 -15.31 12.56
N GLU A 114 0.66 -16.20 12.94
CA GLU A 114 1.41 -16.10 14.19
C GLU A 114 2.43 -14.94 14.22
N ASP A 115 2.63 -14.26 13.10
CA ASP A 115 3.48 -13.06 13.05
C ASP A 115 2.75 -11.82 13.57
N VAL A 116 1.42 -11.87 13.68
CA VAL A 116 0.59 -10.82 14.25
C VAL A 116 0.05 -11.26 15.61
N PRO A 117 0.77 -11.02 16.71
CA PRO A 117 0.31 -11.38 18.03
C PRO A 117 -0.88 -10.51 18.47
N ASP A 118 -1.68 -10.98 19.40
CA ASP A 118 -2.90 -10.29 19.85
C ASP A 118 -2.63 -8.91 20.45
N GLU A 119 -1.50 -8.74 21.11
CA GLU A 119 -1.05 -7.45 21.65
C GLU A 119 -0.80 -6.40 20.57
N ALA A 120 -0.43 -6.80 19.35
CA ALA A 120 -0.25 -5.87 18.24
C ALA A 120 -1.58 -5.25 17.78
N LEU A 121 -2.70 -5.90 18.05
CA LEU A 121 -4.04 -5.40 17.74
C LEU A 121 -4.63 -4.52 18.86
N ALA A 122 -3.95 -4.38 20.01
CA ALA A 122 -4.46 -3.60 21.11
C ALA A 122 -4.56 -2.10 20.77
N GLY A 123 -5.77 -1.54 20.77
CA GLY A 123 -6.05 -0.14 20.46
C GLY A 123 -5.86 0.22 18.98
N VAL A 124 -5.80 -0.75 18.08
CA VAL A 124 -5.83 -0.54 16.63
C VAL A 124 -7.24 -0.13 16.23
N ARG A 125 -7.36 0.96 15.45
CA ARG A 125 -8.62 1.49 14.93
C ARG A 125 -8.84 1.14 13.46
N LEU A 126 -7.74 0.91 12.73
CA LEU A 126 -7.78 0.55 11.32
C LEU A 126 -6.67 -0.45 11.01
N VAL A 127 -7.03 -1.49 10.25
CA VAL A 127 -6.08 -2.44 9.66
C VAL A 127 -6.10 -2.27 8.15
N HIS A 128 -4.92 -2.06 7.56
CA HIS A 128 -4.73 -2.01 6.11
C HIS A 128 -4.11 -3.32 5.62
N LEU A 129 -4.69 -3.86 4.56
CA LEU A 129 -4.29 -5.13 3.94
C LEU A 129 -4.28 -5.00 2.43
N THR A 130 -3.43 -5.78 1.77
CA THR A 130 -3.38 -5.81 0.30
C THR A 130 -3.54 -7.21 -0.27
N GLY A 131 -3.98 -7.26 -1.53
CA GLY A 131 -3.97 -8.49 -2.32
C GLY A 131 -2.57 -8.99 -2.65
N ILE A 132 -1.54 -8.12 -2.61
CA ILE A 132 -0.14 -8.52 -2.79
C ILE A 132 0.24 -9.56 -1.74
N THR A 133 -0.01 -9.28 -0.46
CA THR A 133 0.33 -10.19 0.64
C THR A 133 -0.42 -11.52 0.54
N MET A 134 -1.64 -11.52 -0.02
CA MET A 134 -2.36 -12.76 -0.34
C MET A 134 -1.73 -13.56 -1.47
N ALA A 135 -1.18 -12.88 -2.49
CA ALA A 135 -0.67 -13.51 -3.70
C ALA A 135 0.76 -14.04 -3.57
N ILE A 136 1.54 -13.56 -2.60
CA ILE A 136 2.95 -13.99 -2.45
C ILE A 136 3.10 -15.38 -1.84
N SER A 137 2.12 -15.88 -1.06
CA SER A 137 2.13 -17.23 -0.51
C SER A 137 0.78 -17.64 0.09
N ASP A 138 0.53 -18.94 0.25
CA ASP A 138 -0.65 -19.46 0.94
C ASP A 138 -0.68 -19.07 2.42
N THR A 139 0.47 -18.96 3.09
CA THR A 139 0.54 -18.51 4.48
C THR A 139 0.26 -17.02 4.59
N GLY A 140 0.67 -16.19 3.63
CA GLY A 140 0.32 -14.79 3.51
C GLY A 140 -1.19 -14.60 3.30
N ARG A 141 -1.81 -15.43 2.44
CA ARG A 141 -3.27 -15.46 2.27
C ARG A 141 -3.98 -15.76 3.58
N ALA A 142 -3.58 -16.83 4.27
CA ALA A 142 -4.14 -17.21 5.56
C ALA A 142 -3.99 -16.08 6.61
N LEU A 143 -2.85 -15.40 6.63
CA LEU A 143 -2.60 -14.25 7.49
C LEU A 143 -3.58 -13.10 7.21
N VAL A 144 -3.76 -12.72 5.95
CA VAL A 144 -4.64 -11.59 5.58
C VAL A 144 -6.08 -11.88 5.99
N VAL A 145 -6.59 -13.09 5.74
CA VAL A 145 -7.95 -13.50 6.12
C VAL A 145 -8.11 -13.54 7.65
N ASP A 146 -7.15 -14.13 8.37
CA ASP A 146 -7.20 -14.20 9.84
C ASP A 146 -7.14 -12.80 10.46
N LEU A 147 -6.25 -11.94 9.97
CA LEU A 147 -6.07 -10.59 10.50
C LEU A 147 -7.31 -9.72 10.24
N ALA A 148 -7.91 -9.80 9.04
CA ALA A 148 -9.15 -9.09 8.73
C ALA A 148 -10.28 -9.51 9.66
N ARG A 149 -10.45 -10.81 9.89
CA ARG A 149 -11.44 -11.35 10.83
C ARG A 149 -11.20 -10.84 12.26
N ARG A 150 -9.97 -10.98 12.76
CA ARG A 150 -9.58 -10.54 14.12
C ARG A 150 -9.74 -9.02 14.31
N ALA A 151 -9.42 -8.22 13.30
CA ALA A 151 -9.60 -6.78 13.30
C ALA A 151 -11.09 -6.41 13.44
N ARG A 152 -11.94 -7.01 12.61
CA ARG A 152 -13.39 -6.78 12.64
C ARG A 152 -14.02 -7.21 13.97
N GLU A 153 -13.63 -8.35 14.52
CA GLU A 153 -14.10 -8.82 15.83
C GLU A 153 -13.77 -7.84 16.98
N ARG A 154 -12.71 -7.02 16.79
CA ARG A 154 -12.29 -5.97 17.73
C ARG A 154 -12.87 -4.59 17.42
N GLY A 155 -13.70 -4.48 16.38
CA GLY A 155 -14.31 -3.22 15.95
C GLY A 155 -13.34 -2.27 15.22
N ALA A 156 -12.21 -2.77 14.75
CA ALA A 156 -11.32 -2.01 13.88
C ALA A 156 -11.84 -1.99 12.43
N ILE A 157 -11.64 -0.88 11.74
CA ILE A 157 -11.96 -0.74 10.32
C ILE A 157 -10.96 -1.58 9.52
N VAL A 158 -11.46 -2.37 8.57
CA VAL A 158 -10.63 -3.12 7.63
C VAL A 158 -10.64 -2.45 6.26
N LEU A 159 -9.49 -1.92 5.88
CA LEU A 159 -9.23 -1.30 4.58
C LEU A 159 -8.44 -2.27 3.73
N PHE A 160 -8.96 -2.65 2.57
CA PHE A 160 -8.32 -3.60 1.66
C PHE A 160 -8.08 -2.97 0.28
N ASP A 161 -6.85 -3.07 -0.22
CA ASP A 161 -6.47 -2.69 -1.59
C ASP A 161 -6.06 -3.97 -2.34
N PRO A 162 -6.75 -4.38 -3.42
CA PRO A 162 -6.36 -5.54 -4.23
C PRO A 162 -4.94 -5.43 -4.74
N ASN A 163 -4.55 -4.24 -5.15
CA ASN A 163 -3.18 -3.90 -5.56
C ASN A 163 -2.59 -4.97 -6.50
N PHE A 164 -3.41 -5.42 -7.47
CA PHE A 164 -3.09 -6.54 -8.35
C PHE A 164 -1.81 -6.28 -9.15
N ARG A 165 -0.98 -7.29 -9.23
CA ARG A 165 0.28 -7.26 -9.97
C ARG A 165 0.36 -8.45 -10.91
N ALA A 166 0.29 -8.20 -12.20
CA ALA A 166 0.40 -9.25 -13.23
C ALA A 166 1.74 -10.04 -13.17
N ALA A 167 2.74 -9.50 -12.49
CA ALA A 167 4.02 -10.18 -12.25
C ALA A 167 3.98 -11.20 -11.09
N LEU A 168 2.88 -11.27 -10.33
CA LEU A 168 2.65 -12.29 -9.31
C LEU A 168 2.03 -13.54 -9.96
N PRO A 169 2.09 -14.71 -9.30
CA PRO A 169 1.65 -15.97 -9.91
C PRO A 169 0.16 -16.06 -10.23
N ASP A 170 -0.69 -15.24 -9.58
CA ASP A 170 -2.14 -15.34 -9.73
C ASP A 170 -2.61 -14.75 -11.05
N THR A 171 -3.52 -15.46 -11.71
CA THR A 171 -4.36 -14.86 -12.75
C THR A 171 -5.35 -13.86 -12.12
N PRO A 172 -5.96 -12.95 -12.89
CA PRO A 172 -7.01 -12.08 -12.34
C PRO A 172 -8.16 -12.86 -11.68
N GLU A 173 -8.54 -13.99 -12.24
CA GLU A 173 -9.59 -14.87 -11.72
C GLU A 173 -9.18 -15.52 -10.39
N ASP A 174 -7.92 -16.02 -10.29
CA ASP A 174 -7.37 -16.57 -9.05
C ASP A 174 -7.31 -15.49 -7.97
N ALA A 175 -6.87 -14.29 -8.31
CA ALA A 175 -6.80 -13.16 -7.40
C ALA A 175 -8.19 -12.77 -6.88
N ALA A 176 -9.20 -12.70 -7.76
CA ALA A 176 -10.57 -12.41 -7.37
C ALA A 176 -11.13 -13.50 -6.44
N GLU A 177 -10.91 -14.79 -6.76
CA GLU A 177 -11.37 -15.91 -5.93
C GLU A 177 -10.74 -15.87 -4.54
N ARG A 178 -9.44 -15.65 -4.43
CA ARG A 178 -8.76 -15.49 -3.14
C ARG A 178 -9.29 -14.31 -2.34
N GLN A 179 -9.59 -13.20 -2.99
CA GLN A 179 -10.16 -12.02 -2.32
C GLN A 179 -11.56 -12.28 -1.76
N ARG A 180 -12.36 -13.18 -2.35
CA ARG A 180 -13.67 -13.58 -1.80
C ARG A 180 -13.57 -14.11 -0.36
N GLU A 181 -12.42 -14.66 0.04
CA GLU A 181 -12.20 -15.16 1.39
C GLU A 181 -12.09 -14.03 2.43
N VAL A 182 -11.52 -12.89 2.06
CA VAL A 182 -11.31 -11.75 2.97
C VAL A 182 -12.46 -10.75 2.93
N LEU A 183 -13.17 -10.62 1.80
CA LEU A 183 -14.23 -9.63 1.58
C LEU A 183 -15.33 -9.60 2.66
N PRO A 184 -15.76 -10.73 3.28
CA PRO A 184 -16.74 -10.70 4.37
C PRO A 184 -16.31 -9.88 5.61
N TYR A 185 -15.02 -9.60 5.72
CA TYR A 185 -14.42 -8.84 6.83
C TYR A 185 -14.00 -7.43 6.45
N VAL A 186 -14.10 -7.06 5.15
CA VAL A 186 -13.66 -5.77 4.61
C VAL A 186 -14.76 -4.72 4.74
N ASP A 187 -14.42 -3.57 5.35
CA ASP A 187 -15.32 -2.41 5.41
C ASP A 187 -15.16 -1.53 4.17
N TRP A 188 -13.92 -1.35 3.70
CA TRP A 188 -13.60 -0.53 2.54
C TRP A 188 -12.66 -1.25 1.58
N TYR A 189 -13.07 -1.30 0.31
CA TYR A 189 -12.31 -1.89 -0.80
C TYR A 189 -11.85 -0.77 -1.74
N LEU A 190 -10.54 -0.53 -1.82
CA LEU A 190 -9.95 0.53 -2.64
C LEU A 190 -9.36 -0.07 -3.91
N THR A 191 -9.86 0.33 -5.07
CA THR A 191 -9.39 -0.22 -6.35
C THR A 191 -9.27 0.85 -7.43
N GLY A 192 -8.52 0.57 -8.49
CA GLY A 192 -8.53 1.34 -9.72
C GLY A 192 -9.65 0.86 -10.65
N GLU A 193 -10.16 1.74 -11.55
CA GLU A 193 -11.24 1.37 -12.48
C GLU A 193 -10.87 0.19 -13.38
N SER A 194 -9.67 0.20 -13.97
CA SER A 194 -9.18 -0.89 -14.81
C SER A 194 -8.93 -2.18 -14.03
N GLU A 195 -8.46 -2.07 -12.79
CA GLU A 195 -8.24 -3.18 -11.89
C GLU A 195 -9.57 -3.82 -11.46
N ALA A 196 -10.57 -3.01 -11.08
CA ALA A 196 -11.90 -3.51 -10.76
C ALA A 196 -12.52 -4.27 -11.92
N ARG A 197 -12.42 -3.71 -13.13
CA ARG A 197 -12.91 -4.37 -14.36
C ARG A 197 -12.17 -5.68 -14.65
N LEU A 198 -10.84 -5.69 -14.43
CA LEU A 198 -10.01 -6.86 -14.65
C LEU A 198 -10.34 -8.00 -13.67
N LEU A 199 -10.54 -7.69 -12.38
CA LEU A 199 -10.76 -8.68 -11.32
C LEU A 199 -12.22 -9.14 -11.23
N TRP A 200 -13.18 -8.24 -11.46
CA TRP A 200 -14.59 -8.47 -11.15
C TRP A 200 -15.52 -8.37 -12.38
N GLY A 201 -15.04 -7.78 -13.49
CA GLY A 201 -15.91 -7.54 -14.65
C GLY A 201 -17.13 -6.69 -14.25
N ASP A 202 -18.32 -7.26 -14.42
CA ASP A 202 -19.60 -6.64 -14.06
C ASP A 202 -20.11 -7.11 -12.67
N GLU A 203 -19.36 -7.95 -11.97
CA GLU A 203 -19.77 -8.42 -10.64
C GLU A 203 -19.72 -7.31 -9.59
N VAL A 204 -20.70 -7.31 -8.69
CA VAL A 204 -20.74 -6.37 -7.56
C VAL A 204 -19.77 -6.85 -6.49
N ILE A 205 -18.82 -6.00 -6.13
CA ILE A 205 -17.88 -6.25 -5.03
C ILE A 205 -18.66 -6.19 -3.71
N PRO A 206 -18.66 -7.26 -2.88
CA PRO A 206 -19.46 -7.33 -1.65
C PRO A 206 -18.79 -6.56 -0.48
N ALA A 207 -18.32 -5.34 -0.75
CA ALA A 207 -17.73 -4.42 0.21
C ALA A 207 -18.02 -2.98 -0.23
N ARG A 208 -17.92 -2.02 0.67
CA ARG A 208 -18.02 -0.61 0.32
C ARG A 208 -16.80 -0.20 -0.50
N THR A 209 -17.01 0.25 -1.73
CA THR A 209 -15.94 0.38 -2.73
C THR A 209 -15.61 1.85 -3.01
N VAL A 210 -14.32 2.13 -3.13
CA VAL A 210 -13.78 3.38 -3.65
C VAL A 210 -13.02 3.04 -4.94
N VAL A 211 -13.43 3.66 -6.03
CA VAL A 211 -12.83 3.44 -7.36
C VAL A 211 -12.00 4.66 -7.76
N ARG A 212 -10.69 4.48 -7.88
CA ARG A 212 -9.76 5.49 -8.41
C ARG A 212 -9.90 5.54 -9.94
N VAL A 213 -10.18 6.73 -10.49
CA VAL A 213 -10.42 6.94 -11.92
C VAL A 213 -9.35 7.85 -12.56
N GLY A 214 -8.11 7.70 -12.12
CA GLY A 214 -6.95 8.44 -12.62
C GLY A 214 -7.13 9.97 -12.43
N ALA A 215 -6.92 10.74 -13.50
CA ALA A 215 -7.07 12.20 -13.46
C ALA A 215 -8.49 12.66 -13.07
N GLY A 216 -9.50 11.80 -13.14
CA GLY A 216 -10.86 12.07 -12.66
C GLY A 216 -11.00 12.05 -11.12
N GLY A 217 -10.01 11.55 -10.40
CA GLY A 217 -10.01 11.42 -8.95
C GLY A 217 -10.53 10.08 -8.46
N ALA A 218 -11.57 10.07 -7.64
CA ALA A 218 -12.15 8.84 -7.09
C ALA A 218 -13.67 8.91 -7.02
N VAL A 219 -14.32 7.76 -7.14
CA VAL A 219 -15.77 7.59 -6.96
C VAL A 219 -16.00 6.81 -5.68
N VAL A 220 -16.81 7.37 -4.78
CA VAL A 220 -17.22 6.75 -3.52
C VAL A 220 -18.69 7.01 -3.27
N ASP A 221 -19.47 5.96 -2.95
CA ASP A 221 -20.93 6.03 -2.75
C ASP A 221 -21.67 6.73 -3.92
N GLY A 222 -21.19 6.56 -5.16
CA GLY A 222 -21.75 7.19 -6.36
C GLY A 222 -21.36 8.67 -6.53
N VAL A 223 -20.56 9.24 -5.63
CA VAL A 223 -20.07 10.61 -5.72
C VAL A 223 -18.66 10.64 -6.31
N THR A 224 -18.46 11.41 -7.39
CA THR A 224 -17.13 11.66 -7.95
C THR A 224 -16.44 12.80 -7.17
N VAL A 225 -15.30 12.47 -6.55
CA VAL A 225 -14.45 13.43 -5.84
C VAL A 225 -13.22 13.70 -6.71
N ARG A 226 -13.16 14.93 -7.25
CA ARG A 226 -12.06 15.34 -8.13
C ARG A 226 -10.77 15.62 -7.35
N PRO A 227 -9.58 15.48 -7.97
CA PRO A 227 -8.34 15.95 -7.36
C PRO A 227 -8.40 17.44 -7.06
N PRO A 228 -7.72 17.93 -6.01
CA PRO A 228 -7.74 19.34 -5.63
C PRO A 228 -7.07 20.25 -6.67
N ARG A 229 -6.17 19.68 -7.48
CA ARG A 229 -5.41 20.39 -8.53
C ARG A 229 -5.01 19.43 -9.65
N GLU A 230 -4.75 19.97 -10.83
CA GLU A 230 -4.06 19.24 -11.89
C GLU A 230 -2.58 19.06 -11.51
N VAL A 231 -2.04 17.90 -11.78
CA VAL A 231 -0.65 17.55 -11.47
C VAL A 231 0.05 17.09 -12.74
N ALA A 232 1.23 17.65 -13.02
CA ALA A 232 2.13 17.09 -14.00
C ALA A 232 2.68 15.75 -13.46
N VAL A 233 2.30 14.65 -14.08
CA VAL A 233 2.70 13.32 -13.63
C VAL A 233 4.18 13.09 -13.95
N VAL A 234 4.99 12.94 -12.91
CA VAL A 234 6.42 12.57 -13.00
C VAL A 234 6.57 11.06 -12.86
N ASP A 235 5.91 10.46 -11.85
CA ASP A 235 5.87 9.02 -11.60
C ASP A 235 4.49 8.61 -11.09
N GLU A 236 3.94 7.52 -11.61
CA GLU A 236 2.63 6.98 -11.18
C GLU A 236 2.76 5.99 -10.01
N ILE A 237 3.99 5.55 -9.72
CA ILE A 237 4.24 4.52 -8.70
C ILE A 237 4.04 5.13 -7.31
N GLY A 238 3.40 4.37 -6.42
CA GLY A 238 3.10 4.84 -5.05
C GLY A 238 1.84 5.71 -4.92
N ALA A 239 1.29 6.25 -6.03
CA ALA A 239 0.09 7.10 -5.96
C ALA A 239 -1.14 6.37 -5.40
N GLY A 240 -1.28 5.06 -5.66
CA GLY A 240 -2.32 4.22 -5.08
C GLY A 240 -2.18 4.09 -3.56
N ASP A 241 -0.97 3.83 -3.10
CA ASP A 241 -0.65 3.67 -1.68
C ASP A 241 -0.83 5.01 -0.93
N ALA A 242 -0.42 6.12 -1.58
CA ALA A 242 -0.65 7.47 -1.07
C ALA A 242 -2.14 7.79 -0.95
N PHE A 243 -2.94 7.44 -1.97
CA PHE A 243 -4.40 7.58 -1.91
C PHE A 243 -4.98 6.78 -0.74
N ALA A 244 -4.57 5.52 -0.58
CA ALA A 244 -5.03 4.66 0.50
C ALA A 244 -4.68 5.26 1.88
N ALA A 245 -3.49 5.87 2.03
CA ALA A 245 -3.07 6.55 3.24
C ALA A 245 -3.94 7.77 3.56
N GLY A 246 -4.20 8.64 2.58
CA GLY A 246 -5.08 9.81 2.77
C GLY A 246 -6.52 9.40 3.09
N PHE A 247 -7.04 8.36 2.42
CA PHE A 247 -8.36 7.82 2.71
C PHE A 247 -8.44 7.25 4.14
N ALA A 248 -7.43 6.47 4.57
CA ALA A 248 -7.32 5.94 5.91
C ALA A 248 -7.22 7.04 6.97
N TYR A 249 -6.44 8.11 6.70
CA TYR A 249 -6.36 9.29 7.56
C TYR A 249 -7.75 9.91 7.76
N GLY A 250 -8.50 10.15 6.68
CA GLY A 250 -9.85 10.68 6.75
C GLY A 250 -10.81 9.80 7.57
N LEU A 251 -10.74 8.47 7.43
CA LEU A 251 -11.53 7.52 8.22
C LEU A 251 -11.22 7.64 9.72
N LEU A 252 -9.94 7.74 10.08
CA LEU A 252 -9.49 7.87 11.47
C LEU A 252 -9.95 9.20 12.10
N GLU A 253 -10.02 10.27 11.30
CA GLU A 253 -10.55 11.58 11.72
C GLU A 253 -12.10 11.62 11.73
N GLY A 254 -12.78 10.53 11.35
CA GLY A 254 -14.25 10.46 11.34
C GLY A 254 -14.90 11.29 10.23
N ARG A 255 -14.17 11.54 9.13
CA ARG A 255 -14.65 12.34 8.00
C ARG A 255 -15.69 11.59 7.17
N THR A 256 -16.44 12.33 6.38
CA THR A 256 -17.35 11.71 5.39
C THR A 256 -16.56 10.95 4.32
N PRO A 257 -17.14 9.94 3.65
CA PRO A 257 -16.44 9.19 2.60
C PRO A 257 -15.91 10.07 1.47
N ALA A 258 -16.63 11.11 1.09
CA ALA A 258 -16.17 12.07 0.09
C ALA A 258 -14.95 12.87 0.58
N ALA A 259 -14.94 13.28 1.86
CA ALA A 259 -13.77 13.95 2.46
C ALA A 259 -12.58 13.00 2.63
N CYS A 260 -12.81 11.71 2.92
CA CYS A 260 -11.75 10.70 2.91
C CYS A 260 -11.15 10.55 1.50
N ALA A 261 -11.99 10.47 0.45
CA ALA A 261 -11.53 10.39 -0.93
C ALA A 261 -10.80 11.68 -1.37
N HIS A 262 -11.22 12.85 -0.89
CA HIS A 262 -10.49 14.10 -1.11
C HIS A 262 -9.08 14.04 -0.51
N ALA A 263 -8.93 13.64 0.75
CA ALA A 263 -7.62 13.47 1.38
C ALA A 263 -6.76 12.44 0.64
N GLY A 264 -7.36 11.34 0.13
CA GLY A 264 -6.71 10.39 -0.75
C GLY A 264 -6.17 11.03 -2.03
N ASN A 265 -6.99 11.83 -2.72
CA ASN A 265 -6.59 12.55 -3.92
C ASN A 265 -5.46 13.57 -3.66
N VAL A 266 -5.49 14.26 -2.51
CA VAL A 266 -4.41 15.17 -2.10
C VAL A 266 -3.08 14.44 -2.01
N LEU A 267 -3.01 13.34 -1.25
CA LEU A 267 -1.75 12.60 -1.10
C LEU A 267 -1.30 11.95 -2.41
N ALA A 268 -2.22 11.42 -3.21
CA ALA A 268 -1.90 10.91 -4.54
C ALA A 268 -1.30 11.99 -5.45
N ALA A 269 -1.80 13.23 -5.39
CA ALA A 269 -1.27 14.35 -6.15
C ALA A 269 0.18 14.69 -5.75
N HIS A 270 0.53 14.60 -4.48
CA HIS A 270 1.91 14.77 -4.01
C HIS A 270 2.83 13.62 -4.47
N ALA A 271 2.35 12.37 -4.42
CA ALA A 271 3.11 11.23 -4.93
C ALA A 271 3.41 11.33 -6.43
N LEU A 272 2.42 11.75 -7.23
CA LEU A 272 2.55 11.90 -8.69
C LEU A 272 3.53 13.01 -9.12
N ALA A 273 3.76 14.01 -8.27
CA ALA A 273 4.55 15.21 -8.59
C ALA A 273 6.07 15.00 -8.55
N GLY A 274 6.55 13.86 -8.10
CA GLY A 274 7.99 13.60 -7.98
C GLY A 274 8.37 12.17 -8.26
N THR A 275 9.64 11.84 -8.05
CA THR A 275 10.19 10.50 -8.25
C THR A 275 10.28 9.74 -6.93
N GLY A 276 9.99 8.45 -6.95
CA GLY A 276 10.02 7.58 -5.78
C GLY A 276 8.62 7.15 -5.38
N ASP A 277 8.57 6.20 -4.45
CA ASP A 277 7.31 5.55 -4.08
C ASP A 277 6.65 6.25 -2.89
N TRP A 278 7.45 6.88 -2.01
CA TRP A 278 7.01 7.56 -0.79
C TRP A 278 7.82 8.83 -0.47
N GLU A 279 8.93 9.08 -1.17
CA GLU A 279 9.87 10.17 -0.87
C GLU A 279 9.23 11.56 -0.96
N THR A 280 8.28 11.73 -1.86
CA THR A 280 7.58 13.02 -2.11
C THR A 280 6.36 13.25 -1.24
N LEU A 281 6.00 12.28 -0.40
CA LEU A 281 4.84 12.42 0.48
C LEU A 281 5.07 13.50 1.54
N PRO A 282 4.08 14.39 1.77
CA PRO A 282 4.24 15.54 2.66
C PRO A 282 4.13 15.14 4.13
N HIS A 283 4.67 16.00 5.01
CA HIS A 283 4.32 16.00 6.43
C HIS A 283 3.00 16.75 6.66
N LEU A 284 2.32 16.45 7.76
CA LEU A 284 1.02 17.07 8.09
C LEU A 284 1.07 18.59 8.04
N ALA A 285 2.13 19.19 8.56
CA ALA A 285 2.29 20.64 8.59
C ALA A 285 2.29 21.29 7.20
N ASP A 286 2.71 20.53 6.17
CA ASP A 286 2.83 21.03 4.80
C ASP A 286 1.53 20.86 4.00
N VAL A 287 0.58 20.05 4.50
CA VAL A 287 -0.59 19.62 3.71
C VAL A 287 -1.92 19.77 4.46
N VAL A 288 -1.90 20.17 5.72
CA VAL A 288 -3.10 20.20 6.58
C VAL A 288 -4.24 20.99 5.98
N ASP A 289 -3.97 22.13 5.36
CA ASP A 289 -5.00 22.98 4.72
C ASP A 289 -5.55 22.34 3.44
N GLU A 290 -4.74 21.56 2.72
CA GLU A 290 -5.19 20.85 1.51
C GLU A 290 -6.07 19.63 1.85
N LEU A 291 -5.90 19.03 3.05
CA LEU A 291 -6.68 17.86 3.48
C LEU A 291 -8.13 18.19 3.84
N GLU A 292 -8.46 19.46 4.04
CA GLU A 292 -9.84 19.88 4.25
C GLU A 292 -10.50 20.15 2.88
N PRO A 293 -11.65 19.53 2.58
CA PRO A 293 -12.36 19.84 1.35
C PRO A 293 -12.78 21.30 1.38
N ALA A 294 -12.71 21.99 0.24
CA ALA A 294 -13.23 23.35 0.13
C ALA A 294 -14.70 23.40 0.62
N PRO A 295 -15.11 24.44 1.34
CA PRO A 295 -16.51 24.61 1.73
C PRO A 295 -17.40 24.58 0.49
N ALA A 296 -18.50 23.82 0.58
CA ALA A 296 -19.47 23.61 -0.51
C ALA A 296 -20.18 24.92 -0.90
#